data_30a4cf8699427971192c1f8844c4800c
#
_entry.id   30a4cf8699427971192c1f8844c4800c
#
_cell.length_a   1.000
_cell.length_b   1.000
_cell.length_c   1.000
_cell.angle_alpha   90.00
_cell.angle_beta   90.00
_cell.angle_gamma   90.00
#
_symmetry.space_group_name_H-M   'P 1'
#
loop_
_entity.id
_entity.type
_entity.pdbx_description
1 polymer ?
#
loop_
_entity_poly.entity_id
_entity_poly.type
_entity_poly.pdbx_seq_one_letter_code
_entity_poly.pdbx_strand_id
1 'polypeptide(L)'
;MPKRHLSMLRSFTPADALTIGNASCGTIAIFLCLEYVVAGNPRLLWLALFLLPLALLFDVLDGYVARLNKARQSRLGADLDSLSDVISFGVAPAVLGYTLGLRGGWDIFCLTYFVVCGVSRLARFNVTSAELADETTGKVKYFEGTPIPTSITIVLMLAVAFWVGRVHEHLWFGAYRVGPAFLHPVALVYALSGSAMISATLRIPKP
;
A
#
# COMPACT_ATOMS: atom_id res chain seq x y z
N MET A 1 -14.47 34.20 17.56
CA MET A 1 -15.39 33.33 16.79
C MET A 1 -15.47 31.97 17.50
N PRO A 2 -16.65 31.41 17.80
CA PRO A 2 -16.75 30.14 18.47
C PRO A 2 -16.15 29.04 17.61
N LYS A 3 -15.20 28.26 18.15
CA LYS A 3 -14.63 27.07 17.51
C LYS A 3 -15.78 26.05 17.38
N ARG A 4 -16.29 25.88 16.16
CA ARG A 4 -17.33 24.89 15.87
C ARG A 4 -16.73 23.51 15.86
N HIS A 5 -17.31 22.57 16.62
CA HIS A 5 -16.97 21.15 16.56
C HIS A 5 -17.05 20.63 15.10
N LEU A 6 -16.15 19.73 14.72
CA LEU A 6 -16.04 19.15 13.35
C LEU A 6 -15.62 20.14 12.24
N SER A 7 -14.88 21.21 12.58
CA SER A 7 -14.36 22.17 11.56
C SER A 7 -13.41 21.51 10.52
N MET A 8 -12.71 20.42 10.90
CA MET A 8 -11.80 19.69 10.02
C MET A 8 -12.53 19.01 8.84
N LEU A 9 -13.75 18.48 9.05
CA LEU A 9 -14.54 17.83 7.98
C LEU A 9 -15.05 18.80 6.91
N ARG A 10 -15.10 20.10 7.20
CA ARG A 10 -15.57 21.12 6.25
C ARG A 10 -14.55 21.48 5.17
N SER A 11 -13.30 21.15 5.36
CA SER A 11 -12.24 21.38 4.37
C SER A 11 -12.09 20.22 3.38
N PHE A 12 -12.81 19.09 3.57
CA PHE A 12 -12.72 17.94 2.71
C PHE A 12 -13.34 18.19 1.34
N THR A 13 -12.61 17.77 0.33
CA THR A 13 -13.06 17.75 -1.06
C THR A 13 -13.68 16.39 -1.40
N PRO A 14 -14.41 16.25 -2.52
CA PRO A 14 -14.85 14.94 -2.99
C PRO A 14 -13.69 13.95 -3.23
N ALA A 15 -12.50 14.44 -3.60
CA ALA A 15 -11.29 13.61 -3.71
C ALA A 15 -10.91 13.03 -2.34
N ASP A 16 -10.87 13.84 -1.28
CA ASP A 16 -10.53 13.39 0.07
C ASP A 16 -11.49 12.30 0.58
N ALA A 17 -12.76 12.32 0.16
CA ALA A 17 -13.72 11.27 0.50
C ALA A 17 -13.36 9.93 -0.16
N LEU A 18 -12.87 9.95 -1.41
CA LEU A 18 -12.37 8.75 -2.10
C LEU A 18 -11.09 8.22 -1.44
N THR A 19 -10.19 9.11 -1.06
CA THR A 19 -8.96 8.77 -0.31
C THR A 19 -9.28 8.10 1.03
N ILE A 20 -10.30 8.60 1.77
CA ILE A 20 -10.79 7.93 2.98
C ILE A 20 -11.41 6.56 2.65
N GLY A 21 -12.10 6.44 1.51
CA GLY A 21 -12.60 5.16 1.00
C GLY A 21 -11.47 4.15 0.76
N ASN A 22 -10.36 4.59 0.15
CA ASN A 22 -9.14 3.81 -0.03
C ASN A 22 -8.64 3.29 1.34
N ALA A 23 -8.36 4.17 2.30
CA ALA A 23 -7.91 3.80 3.65
C ALA A 23 -8.88 2.85 4.36
N SER A 24 -10.20 3.06 4.18
CA SER A 24 -11.23 2.21 4.77
C SER A 24 -11.17 0.78 4.21
N CYS A 25 -11.01 0.63 2.88
CA CYS A 25 -10.86 -0.67 2.24
C CYS A 25 -9.62 -1.42 2.77
N GLY A 26 -8.47 -0.74 2.87
CA GLY A 26 -7.25 -1.32 3.42
C GLY A 26 -7.40 -1.75 4.88
N THR A 27 -8.01 -0.90 5.70
CA THR A 27 -8.25 -1.19 7.12
C THR A 27 -9.21 -2.36 7.32
N ILE A 28 -10.32 -2.40 6.56
CA ILE A 28 -11.27 -3.52 6.62
C ILE A 28 -10.59 -4.82 6.15
N ALA A 29 -9.76 -4.76 5.10
CA ALA A 29 -9.00 -5.92 4.64
C ALA A 29 -8.08 -6.49 5.73
N ILE A 30 -7.42 -5.63 6.52
CA ILE A 30 -6.61 -6.03 7.67
C ILE A 30 -7.49 -6.77 8.71
N PHE A 31 -8.63 -6.20 9.09
CA PHE A 31 -9.54 -6.85 10.05
C PHE A 31 -10.05 -8.19 9.55
N LEU A 32 -10.38 -8.29 8.27
CA LEU A 32 -10.81 -9.56 7.66
C LEU A 32 -9.69 -10.61 7.64
N CYS A 33 -8.44 -10.20 7.44
CA CYS A 33 -7.28 -11.09 7.57
C CYS A 33 -7.14 -11.62 9.00
N LEU A 34 -7.29 -10.75 10.01
CA LEU A 34 -7.22 -11.15 11.41
C LEU A 34 -8.36 -12.10 11.78
N GLU A 35 -9.59 -11.79 11.35
CA GLU A 35 -10.75 -12.64 11.59
C GLU A 35 -10.62 -14.00 10.87
N TYR A 36 -10.05 -14.04 9.67
CA TYR A 36 -9.75 -15.27 8.96
C TYR A 36 -8.81 -16.18 9.77
N VAL A 37 -7.81 -15.63 10.44
CA VAL A 37 -6.87 -16.41 11.26
C VAL A 37 -7.59 -17.06 12.44
N VAL A 38 -8.62 -16.42 12.98
CA VAL A 38 -9.40 -16.91 14.13
C VAL A 38 -10.49 -17.88 13.68
N ALA A 39 -11.28 -17.49 12.69
CA ALA A 39 -12.48 -18.22 12.28
C ALA A 39 -12.23 -19.29 11.21
N GLY A 40 -11.11 -19.24 10.47
CA GLY A 40 -10.80 -20.16 9.38
C GLY A 40 -11.74 -20.07 8.18
N ASN A 41 -12.61 -19.03 8.11
CA ASN A 41 -13.61 -18.90 7.05
C ASN A 41 -12.99 -18.29 5.77
N PRO A 42 -12.87 -19.05 4.67
CA PRO A 42 -12.23 -18.58 3.44
C PRO A 42 -12.95 -17.38 2.77
N ARG A 43 -14.24 -17.18 3.05
CA ARG A 43 -14.98 -16.03 2.51
C ARG A 43 -14.43 -14.69 3.00
N LEU A 44 -13.94 -14.65 4.24
CA LEU A 44 -13.35 -13.44 4.81
C LEU A 44 -12.08 -13.03 4.05
N LEU A 45 -11.26 -14.00 3.71
CA LEU A 45 -10.03 -13.75 2.96
C LEU A 45 -10.31 -13.35 1.50
N TRP A 46 -11.30 -13.97 0.85
CA TRP A 46 -11.75 -13.54 -0.48
C TRP A 46 -12.25 -12.10 -0.48
N LEU A 47 -12.96 -11.70 0.58
CA LEU A 47 -13.42 -10.32 0.72
C LEU A 47 -12.24 -9.36 0.92
N ALA A 48 -11.24 -9.72 1.74
CA ALA A 48 -10.02 -8.94 1.91
C ALA A 48 -9.26 -8.77 0.56
N LEU A 49 -9.11 -9.87 -0.19
CA LEU A 49 -8.49 -9.89 -1.51
C LEU A 49 -9.25 -9.03 -2.53
N PHE A 50 -10.56 -8.88 -2.41
CA PHE A 50 -11.38 -8.01 -3.27
C PHE A 50 -11.25 -6.53 -2.86
N LEU A 51 -11.18 -6.23 -1.56
CA LEU A 51 -11.11 -4.86 -1.07
C LEU A 51 -9.81 -4.15 -1.45
N LEU A 52 -8.69 -4.86 -1.60
CA LEU A 52 -7.42 -4.24 -1.97
C LEU A 52 -7.38 -3.71 -3.42
N PRO A 53 -7.84 -4.45 -4.45
CA PRO A 53 -8.08 -3.87 -5.77
C PRO A 53 -9.12 -2.73 -5.78
N LEU A 54 -10.14 -2.81 -4.92
CA LEU A 54 -11.12 -1.74 -4.76
C LEU A 54 -10.48 -0.47 -4.16
N ALA A 55 -9.55 -0.63 -3.21
CA ALA A 55 -8.75 0.46 -2.69
C ALA A 55 -7.94 1.16 -3.79
N LEU A 56 -7.32 0.37 -4.70
CA LEU A 56 -6.62 0.92 -5.86
C LEU A 56 -7.56 1.70 -6.79
N LEU A 57 -8.80 1.23 -6.98
CA LEU A 57 -9.78 1.96 -7.77
C LEU A 57 -10.10 3.32 -7.13
N PHE A 58 -10.27 3.39 -5.82
CA PHE A 58 -10.50 4.65 -5.11
C PHE A 58 -9.30 5.59 -5.23
N ASP A 59 -8.06 5.11 -5.11
CA ASP A 59 -6.82 5.86 -5.30
C ASP A 59 -6.73 6.48 -6.71
N VAL A 60 -7.00 5.70 -7.74
CA VAL A 60 -7.00 6.20 -9.11
C VAL A 60 -8.10 7.25 -9.33
N LEU A 61 -9.28 7.05 -8.74
CA LEU A 61 -10.41 7.96 -8.87
C LEU A 61 -10.17 9.27 -8.14
N ASP A 62 -9.58 9.26 -6.93
CA ASP A 62 -9.30 10.50 -6.20
C ASP A 62 -8.25 11.34 -6.93
N GLY A 63 -7.19 10.71 -7.44
CA GLY A 63 -6.20 11.37 -8.30
C GLY A 63 -6.81 11.96 -9.59
N TYR A 64 -7.83 11.30 -10.16
CA TYR A 64 -8.56 11.84 -11.31
C TYR A 64 -9.41 13.06 -10.91
N VAL A 65 -10.20 12.96 -9.83
CA VAL A 65 -11.05 14.05 -9.32
C VAL A 65 -10.21 15.25 -8.88
N ALA A 66 -9.08 15.02 -8.22
CA ALA A 66 -8.15 16.07 -7.80
C ALA A 66 -7.60 16.86 -9.00
N ARG A 67 -7.30 16.19 -10.11
CA ARG A 67 -6.82 16.84 -11.36
C ARG A 67 -7.88 17.70 -12.04
N LEU A 68 -9.16 17.33 -11.95
CA LEU A 68 -10.27 18.11 -12.49
C LEU A 68 -10.46 19.44 -11.74
N ASN A 69 -10.08 19.49 -10.46
CA ASN A 69 -10.37 20.62 -9.59
C ASN A 69 -9.07 21.26 -9.03
N LYS A 70 -8.15 21.65 -9.92
CA LYS A 70 -6.81 22.19 -9.58
C LYS A 70 -6.85 23.35 -8.57
N ALA A 71 -7.91 24.15 -8.53
CA ALA A 71 -8.07 25.28 -7.60
C ALA A 71 -8.26 24.85 -6.12
N ARG A 72 -8.48 23.56 -5.84
CA ARG A 72 -8.71 23.01 -4.50
C ARG A 72 -7.68 21.97 -4.06
N GLN A 73 -6.57 21.84 -4.78
CA GLN A 73 -5.48 20.99 -4.30
C GLN A 73 -4.92 21.56 -3.00
N SER A 74 -5.09 20.82 -1.91
CA SER A 74 -4.60 21.19 -0.58
C SER A 74 -3.41 20.30 -0.18
N ARG A 75 -2.46 20.86 0.58
CA ARG A 75 -1.39 20.05 1.20
C ARG A 75 -1.97 18.92 2.05
N LEU A 76 -3.09 19.18 2.74
CA LEU A 76 -3.81 18.18 3.53
C LEU A 76 -4.26 16.97 2.69
N GLY A 77 -4.76 17.20 1.46
CA GLY A 77 -5.19 16.13 0.55
C GLY A 77 -4.02 15.22 0.15
N ALA A 78 -2.85 15.80 -0.18
CA ALA A 78 -1.65 15.02 -0.53
C ALA A 78 -1.11 14.19 0.65
N ASP A 79 -1.15 14.75 1.87
CA ASP A 79 -0.74 14.03 3.07
C ASP A 79 -1.74 12.89 3.40
N LEU A 80 -3.04 13.16 3.25
CA LEU A 80 -4.10 12.17 3.46
C LEU A 80 -3.97 10.99 2.49
N ASP A 81 -3.70 11.28 1.21
CA ASP A 81 -3.45 10.31 0.16
C ASP A 81 -2.27 9.39 0.52
N SER A 82 -1.12 9.99 0.87
CA SER A 82 0.06 9.21 1.29
C SER A 82 -0.18 8.34 2.51
N LEU A 83 -0.95 8.82 3.50
CA LEU A 83 -1.29 8.04 4.69
C LEU A 83 -2.24 6.88 4.35
N SER A 84 -3.20 7.11 3.45
CA SER A 84 -4.12 6.08 2.96
C SER A 84 -3.38 4.98 2.20
N ASP A 85 -2.43 5.38 1.35
CA ASP A 85 -1.60 4.47 0.57
C ASP A 85 -0.72 3.58 1.44
N VAL A 86 -0.15 4.11 2.53
CA VAL A 86 0.60 3.29 3.50
C VAL A 86 -0.27 2.18 4.06
N ILE A 87 -1.54 2.46 4.39
CA ILE A 87 -2.46 1.47 4.93
C ILE A 87 -2.79 0.42 3.88
N SER A 88 -3.26 0.84 2.71
CA SER A 88 -3.87 -0.04 1.70
C SER A 88 -2.85 -0.78 0.84
N PHE A 89 -1.70 -0.16 0.54
CA PHE A 89 -0.68 -0.72 -0.35
C PHE A 89 0.63 -1.07 0.36
N GLY A 90 0.80 -0.64 1.61
CA GLY A 90 1.91 -1.02 2.47
C GLY A 90 1.51 -2.09 3.49
N VAL A 91 0.75 -1.69 4.51
CA VAL A 91 0.45 -2.53 5.66
C VAL A 91 -0.49 -3.69 5.32
N ALA A 92 -1.58 -3.43 4.60
CA ALA A 92 -2.57 -4.47 4.30
C ALA A 92 -2.00 -5.64 3.46
N PRO A 93 -1.20 -5.42 2.39
CA PRO A 93 -0.52 -6.50 1.68
C PRO A 93 0.49 -7.27 2.56
N ALA A 94 1.18 -6.60 3.48
CA ALA A 94 2.09 -7.27 4.41
C ALA A 94 1.33 -8.18 5.40
N VAL A 95 0.22 -7.68 5.96
CA VAL A 95 -0.67 -8.47 6.84
C VAL A 95 -1.27 -9.64 6.07
N LEU A 96 -1.66 -9.46 4.81
CA LEU A 96 -2.17 -10.53 3.96
C LEU A 96 -1.12 -11.64 3.76
N GLY A 97 0.14 -11.27 3.45
CA GLY A 97 1.24 -12.23 3.34
C GLY A 97 1.47 -13.02 4.63
N TYR A 98 1.49 -12.34 5.76
CA TYR A 98 1.60 -12.96 7.08
C TYR A 98 0.43 -13.92 7.37
N THR A 99 -0.79 -13.51 7.01
CA THR A 99 -2.02 -14.31 7.16
C THR A 99 -1.94 -15.61 6.35
N LEU A 100 -1.38 -15.56 5.15
CA LEU A 100 -1.26 -16.69 4.23
C LEU A 100 -0.09 -17.63 4.52
N GLY A 101 0.78 -17.29 5.49
CA GLY A 101 1.81 -18.22 5.96
C GLY A 101 3.23 -17.65 6.05
N LEU A 102 3.48 -16.40 5.67
CA LEU A 102 4.80 -15.77 5.82
C LEU A 102 5.06 -15.39 7.30
N ARG A 103 5.35 -16.39 8.13
CA ARG A 103 5.47 -16.25 9.60
C ARG A 103 6.88 -16.52 10.12
N GLY A 104 7.84 -16.86 9.27
CA GLY A 104 9.23 -17.03 9.66
C GLY A 104 9.85 -15.70 10.11
N GLY A 105 10.90 -15.76 10.93
CA GLY A 105 11.56 -14.54 11.39
C GLY A 105 12.11 -13.69 10.24
N TRP A 106 12.66 -14.32 9.20
CA TRP A 106 13.10 -13.62 8.00
C TRP A 106 11.93 -13.12 7.14
N ASP A 107 10.78 -13.81 7.16
CA ASP A 107 9.58 -13.32 6.48
C ASP A 107 9.11 -12.02 7.11
N ILE A 108 9.00 -11.99 8.45
CA ILE A 108 8.60 -10.78 9.18
C ILE A 108 9.56 -9.62 8.89
N PHE A 109 10.87 -9.90 8.79
CA PHE A 109 11.84 -8.90 8.39
C PHE A 109 11.57 -8.37 6.98
N CYS A 110 11.33 -9.24 5.99
CA CYS A 110 11.02 -8.84 4.61
C CYS A 110 9.72 -8.03 4.51
N LEU A 111 8.66 -8.45 5.24
CA LEU A 111 7.39 -7.74 5.30
C LEU A 111 7.55 -6.34 5.93
N THR A 112 8.29 -6.25 7.04
CA THR A 112 8.57 -4.98 7.71
C THR A 112 9.40 -4.07 6.82
N TYR A 113 10.46 -4.59 6.20
CA TYR A 113 11.30 -3.87 5.26
C TYR A 113 10.48 -3.26 4.11
N PHE A 114 9.58 -4.06 3.52
CA PHE A 114 8.67 -3.60 2.46
C PHE A 114 7.83 -2.39 2.90
N VAL A 115 7.19 -2.47 4.09
CA VAL A 115 6.37 -1.36 4.62
C VAL A 115 7.21 -0.11 4.86
N VAL A 116 8.40 -0.26 5.48
CA VAL A 116 9.31 0.86 5.76
C VAL A 116 9.80 1.52 4.47
N CYS A 117 10.11 0.74 3.43
CA CYS A 117 10.46 1.28 2.11
C CYS A 117 9.31 2.08 1.51
N GLY A 118 8.07 1.59 1.60
CA GLY A 118 6.88 2.30 1.14
C GLY A 118 6.68 3.64 1.85
N VAL A 119 6.78 3.66 3.18
CA VAL A 119 6.71 4.88 4.00
C VAL A 119 7.80 5.87 3.61
N SER A 120 9.06 5.39 3.51
CA SER A 120 10.20 6.25 3.15
C SER A 120 10.04 6.88 1.77
N ARG A 121 9.52 6.10 0.81
CA ARG A 121 9.24 6.59 -0.55
C ARG A 121 8.19 7.69 -0.56
N LEU A 122 7.06 7.48 0.12
CA LEU A 122 5.96 8.46 0.16
C LEU A 122 6.40 9.75 0.87
N ALA A 123 7.12 9.64 1.99
CA ALA A 123 7.68 10.79 2.67
C ALA A 123 8.61 11.60 1.76
N ARG A 124 9.53 10.93 1.05
CA ARG A 124 10.44 11.58 0.10
C ARG A 124 9.67 12.25 -1.04
N PHE A 125 8.66 11.59 -1.60
CA PHE A 125 7.84 12.14 -2.68
C PHE A 125 7.13 13.42 -2.25
N ASN A 126 6.58 13.47 -1.03
CA ASN A 126 5.89 14.64 -0.51
C ASN A 126 6.84 15.84 -0.36
N VAL A 127 8.06 15.62 0.16
CA VAL A 127 9.08 16.67 0.27
C VAL A 127 9.49 17.19 -1.11
N THR A 128 9.86 16.30 -2.02
CA THR A 128 10.31 16.68 -3.37
C THR A 128 9.21 17.38 -4.17
N SER A 129 7.96 16.94 -4.03
CA SER A 129 6.82 17.59 -4.69
C SER A 129 6.55 19.00 -4.14
N ALA A 130 6.79 19.23 -2.85
CA ALA A 130 6.65 20.55 -2.24
C ALA A 130 7.76 21.52 -2.70
N GLU A 131 9.01 21.04 -2.79
CA GLU A 131 10.14 21.83 -3.29
C GLU A 131 9.97 22.22 -4.76
N LEU A 132 9.49 21.31 -5.60
CA LEU A 132 9.26 21.57 -7.03
C LEU A 132 8.06 22.48 -7.30
N ALA A 133 7.10 22.57 -6.36
CA ALA A 133 5.99 23.52 -6.45
C ALA A 133 6.44 24.98 -6.24
N ASP A 134 7.57 25.21 -5.57
CA ASP A 134 8.17 26.53 -5.34
C ASP A 134 9.10 26.97 -6.50
N GLU A 135 9.62 26.04 -7.30
CA GLU A 135 10.48 26.33 -8.45
C GLU A 135 9.67 26.35 -9.75
N THR A 136 9.40 27.54 -10.28
CA THR A 136 8.58 27.81 -11.47
C THR A 136 9.12 27.25 -12.80
N THR A 137 10.10 26.36 -12.84
CA THR A 137 10.77 25.95 -14.10
C THR A 137 11.14 24.47 -14.25
N GLY A 138 10.84 23.58 -13.32
CA GLY A 138 11.29 22.18 -13.40
C GLY A 138 10.18 21.16 -13.66
N LYS A 139 9.84 20.84 -14.93
CA LYS A 139 9.12 19.60 -15.23
C LYS A 139 9.96 18.41 -14.80
N VAL A 140 9.61 17.77 -13.69
CA VAL A 140 10.20 16.48 -13.31
C VAL A 140 9.84 15.46 -14.38
N LYS A 141 10.84 15.05 -15.16
CA LYS A 141 10.69 14.14 -16.31
C LYS A 141 10.55 12.67 -15.88
N TYR A 142 10.85 12.32 -14.63
CA TYR A 142 10.96 10.94 -14.19
C TYR A 142 10.44 10.78 -12.75
N PHE A 143 9.79 9.65 -12.47
CA PHE A 143 9.58 9.18 -11.11
C PHE A 143 10.77 8.31 -10.70
N GLU A 144 11.33 8.52 -9.51
CA GLU A 144 12.33 7.65 -8.92
C GLU A 144 11.63 6.51 -8.15
N GLY A 145 11.99 5.27 -8.48
CA GLY A 145 11.41 4.06 -7.89
C GLY A 145 9.98 3.71 -8.36
N THR A 146 9.53 2.51 -7.98
CA THR A 146 8.17 2.04 -8.30
C THR A 146 7.12 2.69 -7.38
N PRO A 147 5.91 3.03 -7.89
CA PRO A 147 4.81 3.50 -7.05
C PRO A 147 4.39 2.45 -6.01
N ILE A 148 3.96 2.87 -4.81
CA ILE A 148 3.52 1.93 -3.76
C ILE A 148 2.30 1.10 -4.19
N PRO A 149 1.34 1.60 -5.01
CA PRO A 149 0.23 0.78 -5.50
C PRO A 149 0.64 -0.42 -6.37
N THR A 150 1.90 -0.49 -6.85
CA THR A 150 2.39 -1.69 -7.54
C THR A 150 2.38 -2.95 -6.66
N SER A 151 2.28 -2.80 -5.34
CA SER A 151 2.06 -3.90 -4.39
C SER A 151 0.81 -4.73 -4.67
N ILE A 152 -0.13 -4.19 -5.46
CA ILE A 152 -1.31 -4.95 -5.92
C ILE A 152 -0.93 -6.20 -6.71
N THR A 153 0.22 -6.22 -7.39
CA THR A 153 0.74 -7.41 -8.07
C THR A 153 1.05 -8.54 -7.10
N ILE A 154 1.55 -8.19 -5.91
CA ILE A 154 1.77 -9.15 -4.81
C ILE A 154 0.45 -9.69 -4.30
N VAL A 155 -0.55 -8.81 -4.13
CA VAL A 155 -1.90 -9.21 -3.70
C VAL A 155 -2.52 -10.18 -4.70
N LEU A 156 -2.40 -9.91 -6.01
CA LEU A 156 -2.89 -10.80 -7.06
C LEU A 156 -2.16 -12.14 -7.06
N MET A 157 -0.84 -12.14 -6.88
CA MET A 157 -0.04 -13.37 -6.73
C MET A 157 -0.54 -14.20 -5.54
N LEU A 158 -0.79 -13.57 -4.39
CA LEU A 158 -1.30 -14.23 -3.21
C LEU A 158 -2.75 -14.72 -3.38
N ALA A 159 -3.57 -13.99 -4.14
CA ALA A 159 -4.92 -14.44 -4.50
C ALA A 159 -4.89 -15.74 -5.31
N VAL A 160 -3.96 -15.84 -6.26
CA VAL A 160 -3.72 -17.08 -7.02
C VAL A 160 -3.23 -18.20 -6.10
N ALA A 161 -2.28 -17.91 -5.20
CA ALA A 161 -1.80 -18.90 -4.22
C ALA A 161 -2.94 -19.43 -3.34
N PHE A 162 -3.81 -18.54 -2.86
CA PHE A 162 -4.97 -18.91 -2.08
C PHE A 162 -5.98 -19.75 -2.89
N TRP A 163 -6.25 -19.37 -4.15
CA TRP A 163 -7.15 -20.13 -5.03
C TRP A 163 -6.68 -21.56 -5.25
N VAL A 164 -5.35 -21.75 -5.47
CA VAL A 164 -4.77 -23.09 -5.72
C VAL A 164 -4.52 -23.87 -4.42
N GLY A 165 -4.92 -23.33 -3.26
CA GLY A 165 -4.70 -23.95 -1.95
C GLY A 165 -3.24 -23.97 -1.49
N ARG A 166 -2.38 -23.13 -2.09
CA ARG A 166 -0.96 -23.00 -1.73
C ARG A 166 -0.75 -21.93 -0.66
N VAL A 167 -1.14 -22.28 0.57
CA VAL A 167 -1.09 -21.37 1.74
C VAL A 167 -0.51 -22.09 2.95
N HIS A 168 -0.09 -21.35 3.94
CA HIS A 168 0.51 -21.84 5.18
C HIS A 168 1.72 -22.76 4.88
N GLU A 169 1.68 -24.01 5.38
CA GLU A 169 2.76 -24.99 5.18
C GLU A 169 2.95 -25.42 3.73
N HIS A 170 1.94 -25.23 2.87
CA HIS A 170 1.96 -25.57 1.46
C HIS A 170 2.30 -24.38 0.56
N LEU A 171 2.77 -23.26 1.15
CA LEU A 171 3.17 -22.09 0.37
C LEU A 171 4.23 -22.46 -0.67
N TRP A 172 4.18 -21.80 -1.83
CA TRP A 172 5.13 -22.06 -2.93
C TRP A 172 6.57 -22.01 -2.46
N PHE A 173 7.35 -23.01 -2.88
CA PHE A 173 8.77 -23.21 -2.57
C PHE A 173 9.05 -23.62 -1.12
N GLY A 174 8.03 -23.80 -0.26
CA GLY A 174 8.23 -24.22 1.12
C GLY A 174 8.96 -23.21 2.00
N ALA A 175 9.43 -23.67 3.17
CA ALA A 175 10.18 -22.90 4.14
C ALA A 175 11.61 -23.43 4.25
N TYR A 176 12.59 -22.54 4.21
CA TYR A 176 14.01 -22.87 4.39
C TYR A 176 14.50 -22.31 5.72
N ARG A 177 15.27 -23.12 6.46
CA ARG A 177 15.91 -22.65 7.67
C ARG A 177 17.20 -21.91 7.31
N VAL A 178 17.24 -20.61 7.57
CA VAL A 178 18.40 -19.76 7.35
C VAL A 178 18.89 -19.25 8.70
N GLY A 179 19.93 -19.85 9.23
CA GLY A 179 20.46 -19.54 10.57
C GLY A 179 19.40 -19.81 11.66
N PRO A 180 19.06 -18.79 12.50
CA PRO A 180 18.15 -18.97 13.63
C PRO A 180 16.66 -18.98 13.24
N ALA A 181 16.30 -18.59 12.02
CA ALA A 181 14.91 -18.37 11.61
C ALA A 181 14.57 -19.04 10.27
N PHE A 182 13.26 -19.13 9.98
CA PHE A 182 12.74 -19.62 8.71
C PHE A 182 12.53 -18.48 7.73
N LEU A 183 12.76 -18.77 6.44
CA LEU A 183 12.50 -17.91 5.29
C LEU A 183 11.67 -18.67 4.27
N HIS A 184 10.55 -18.09 3.84
CA HIS A 184 9.83 -18.52 2.66
C HIS A 184 10.30 -17.70 1.46
N PRO A 185 10.66 -18.31 0.30
CA PRO A 185 11.12 -17.57 -0.87
C PRO A 185 10.13 -16.52 -1.36
N VAL A 186 8.83 -16.73 -1.15
CA VAL A 186 7.78 -15.76 -1.47
C VAL A 186 7.97 -14.43 -0.71
N ALA A 187 8.55 -14.44 0.51
CA ALA A 187 8.84 -13.22 1.25
C ALA A 187 9.86 -12.31 0.53
N LEU A 188 10.75 -12.89 -0.28
CA LEU A 188 11.72 -12.13 -1.08
C LEU A 188 11.05 -11.22 -2.11
N VAL A 189 9.84 -11.55 -2.58
CA VAL A 189 9.07 -10.69 -3.49
C VAL A 189 8.74 -9.36 -2.81
N TYR A 190 8.42 -9.38 -1.51
CA TYR A 190 8.22 -8.16 -0.72
C TYR A 190 9.52 -7.37 -0.58
N ALA A 191 10.64 -8.03 -0.27
CA ALA A 191 11.92 -7.37 -0.15
C ALA A 191 12.36 -6.73 -1.49
N LEU A 192 12.17 -7.42 -2.61
CA LEU A 192 12.45 -6.91 -3.96
C LEU A 192 11.55 -5.72 -4.31
N SER A 193 10.23 -5.82 -4.02
CA SER A 193 9.30 -4.72 -4.23
C SER A 193 9.68 -3.49 -3.40
N GLY A 194 10.00 -3.66 -2.12
CA GLY A 194 10.47 -2.58 -1.25
C GLY A 194 11.75 -1.94 -1.77
N SER A 195 12.73 -2.75 -2.19
CA SER A 195 13.98 -2.25 -2.79
C SER A 195 13.73 -1.48 -4.09
N ALA A 196 12.79 -1.93 -4.93
CA ALA A 196 12.40 -1.23 -6.15
C ALA A 196 11.74 0.13 -5.85
N MET A 197 10.96 0.23 -4.75
CA MET A 197 10.34 1.49 -4.32
C MET A 197 11.35 2.57 -3.95
N ILE A 198 12.45 2.20 -3.27
CA ILE A 198 13.49 3.15 -2.82
C ILE A 198 14.65 3.30 -3.80
N SER A 199 14.61 2.62 -4.95
CA SER A 199 15.67 2.67 -5.96
C SER A 199 15.69 4.03 -6.66
N ALA A 200 16.81 4.73 -6.58
CA ALA A 200 17.05 5.98 -7.32
C ALA A 200 17.44 5.74 -8.79
N THR A 201 17.80 4.51 -9.15
CA THR A 201 18.23 4.14 -10.51
C THR A 201 17.06 3.74 -11.42
N LEU A 202 15.95 3.28 -10.85
CA LEU A 202 14.72 2.99 -11.57
C LEU A 202 14.00 4.31 -11.91
N ARG A 203 14.22 4.81 -13.14
CA ARG A 203 13.56 6.00 -13.66
C ARG A 203 12.38 5.59 -14.53
N ILE A 204 11.16 5.85 -14.05
CA ILE A 204 9.93 5.59 -14.80
C ILE A 204 9.52 6.88 -15.50
N PRO A 205 9.46 6.90 -16.85
CA PRO A 205 9.01 8.10 -17.58
C PRO A 205 7.56 8.42 -17.20
N LYS A 206 7.28 9.71 -17.03
CA LYS A 206 5.92 10.19 -16.78
C LYS A 206 5.14 10.11 -18.10
N PRO A 207 3.95 9.48 -18.14
CA PRO A 207 3.10 9.48 -19.33
C PRO A 207 2.57 10.88 -19.69
#